data_ee6a7888d17210ab9472037e68a279ed
#
_entry.id   ee6a7888d17210ab9472037e68a279ed
#
_cell.length_a   1.000
_cell.length_b   1.000
_cell.length_c   1.000
_cell.angle_alpha   90.00
_cell.angle_beta   90.00
_cell.angle_gamma   90.00
#
_symmetry.space_group_name_H-M   'P 1'
#
loop_
_entity.id
_entity.type
_entity.pdbx_description
1 polymer ?
#
loop_
_entity_poly.entity_id
_entity_poly.type
_entity_poly.pdbx_seq_one_letter_code
_entity_poly.pdbx_strand_id
1 'polypeptide(L)'
;MFKENLNVKKIREDFPILKRIINGNNIIYLDNAATSQTPLQVINAISNYYKTTNSNIHRGVHFLSQEATDLYEQTREKIRAHINAQKSEEIIITSGTTHSINLVANGFESVLKKGDELVVSELEHHANIVPWQMLSEKTGAILKVIPMKKDGTLDLDVYKSILNNRTKVVFVNHVSNALGIINPIKKIIRLAHKFDAAVLIDGAQATPHLITNVTDLDADFYTTSAHKICGPTGIGMLYGKEEWLKKLPPYQGGGEMIATVSFDKTTYADLPHKFEAG
;
A
#
# COMPACT_ATOMS: atom_id res chain seq x y z
N MET A 1 9.61 22.25 10.44
CA MET A 1 10.64 22.81 9.56
C MET A 1 11.99 22.37 10.13
N PHE A 2 12.60 21.32 9.59
CA PHE A 2 13.90 20.80 10.07
C PHE A 2 14.99 21.78 9.65
N LYS A 3 15.45 22.60 10.58
CA LYS A 3 16.62 23.50 10.43
C LYS A 3 17.93 22.88 10.92
N GLU A 4 18.02 21.58 11.08
CA GLU A 4 19.29 20.91 11.30
C GLU A 4 19.93 20.60 9.94
N ASN A 5 21.18 21.02 9.76
CA ASN A 5 21.94 20.69 8.55
C ASN A 5 22.04 19.17 8.43
N LEU A 6 21.37 18.59 7.45
CA LEU A 6 21.37 17.16 7.17
C LEU A 6 22.82 16.68 6.97
N ASN A 7 23.34 15.87 7.90
CA ASN A 7 24.67 15.33 7.79
C ASN A 7 24.69 14.11 6.84
N VAL A 8 24.78 14.38 5.55
CA VAL A 8 24.77 13.37 4.49
C VAL A 8 25.87 12.32 4.68
N LYS A 9 27.08 12.71 5.15
CA LYS A 9 28.19 11.75 5.38
C LYS A 9 27.80 10.73 6.45
N LYS A 10 27.26 11.18 7.58
CA LYS A 10 26.81 10.31 8.67
C LYS A 10 25.69 9.38 8.23
N ILE A 11 24.69 9.89 7.49
CA ILE A 11 23.59 9.07 6.98
C ILE A 11 24.08 8.00 6.01
N ARG A 12 25.03 8.35 5.12
CA ARG A 12 25.61 7.37 4.18
C ARG A 12 26.37 6.23 4.87
N GLU A 13 26.87 6.42 6.07
CA GLU A 13 27.55 5.36 6.85
C GLU A 13 26.60 4.22 7.22
N ASP A 14 25.30 4.51 7.39
CA ASP A 14 24.27 3.51 7.67
C ASP A 14 24.00 2.57 6.48
N PHE A 15 24.44 2.92 5.26
CA PHE A 15 24.18 2.16 4.05
C PHE A 15 25.45 1.46 3.55
N PRO A 16 25.72 0.19 3.94
CA PRO A 16 26.98 -0.48 3.64
C PRO A 16 27.25 -0.63 2.14
N ILE A 17 26.22 -0.78 1.33
CA ILE A 17 26.34 -0.91 -0.13
C ILE A 17 26.99 0.33 -0.77
N LEU A 18 26.84 1.51 -0.18
CA LEU A 18 27.42 2.76 -0.70
C LEU A 18 28.96 2.84 -0.51
N LYS A 19 29.55 1.89 0.23
CA LYS A 19 31.01 1.74 0.37
C LYS A 19 31.63 0.91 -0.75
N ARG A 20 30.83 0.31 -1.64
CA ARG A 20 31.37 -0.51 -2.74
C ARG A 20 32.13 0.32 -3.77
N ILE A 21 33.24 -0.24 -4.21
CA ILE A 21 34.01 0.27 -5.35
C ILE A 21 33.66 -0.56 -6.58
N ILE A 22 33.27 0.11 -7.64
CA ILE A 22 32.92 -0.53 -8.93
C ILE A 22 33.78 0.13 -10.01
N ASN A 23 34.57 -0.67 -10.72
CA ASN A 23 35.51 -0.19 -11.75
C ASN A 23 36.44 0.92 -11.26
N GLY A 24 36.93 0.80 -10.00
CA GLY A 24 37.82 1.78 -9.37
C GLY A 24 37.14 3.05 -8.82
N ASN A 25 35.82 3.18 -8.92
CA ASN A 25 35.07 4.35 -8.47
C ASN A 25 34.06 3.98 -7.38
N ASN A 26 33.76 4.94 -6.48
CA ASN A 26 32.65 4.80 -5.55
C ASN A 26 31.33 4.67 -6.29
N ILE A 27 30.46 3.77 -5.82
CA ILE A 27 29.13 3.62 -6.41
C ILE A 27 28.33 4.92 -6.31
N ILE A 28 27.67 5.28 -7.40
CA ILE A 28 26.64 6.32 -7.46
C ILE A 28 25.32 5.61 -7.79
N TYR A 29 24.37 5.61 -6.86
CA TYR A 29 23.07 4.98 -7.03
C TYR A 29 21.97 6.04 -7.09
N LEU A 30 21.29 6.15 -8.24
CA LEU A 30 20.26 7.18 -8.52
C LEU A 30 18.90 6.57 -8.84
N ASP A 31 18.72 5.26 -8.67
CA ASP A 31 17.48 4.54 -9.01
C ASP A 31 16.60 4.26 -7.76
N ASN A 32 16.55 5.22 -6.82
CA ASN A 32 15.76 5.06 -5.59
C ASN A 32 14.23 5.04 -5.83
N ALA A 33 13.75 5.55 -6.96
CA ALA A 33 12.34 5.46 -7.33
C ALA A 33 11.91 4.02 -7.66
N ALA A 34 12.84 3.19 -8.13
CA ALA A 34 12.61 1.76 -8.34
C ALA A 34 12.69 1.00 -7.02
N THR A 35 13.79 1.17 -6.25
CA THR A 35 13.98 0.59 -4.92
C THR A 35 14.99 1.42 -4.13
N SER A 36 14.75 1.64 -2.84
CA SER A 36 15.73 2.28 -1.95
C SER A 36 16.78 1.28 -1.49
N GLN A 37 17.95 1.76 -1.07
CA GLN A 37 18.94 0.94 -0.39
C GLN A 37 18.53 0.67 1.06
N THR A 38 19.00 -0.43 1.62
CA THR A 38 18.63 -0.89 2.97
C THR A 38 19.73 -0.52 3.97
N PRO A 39 19.41 0.19 5.07
CA PRO A 39 20.40 0.56 6.09
C PRO A 39 20.73 -0.60 7.03
N LEU A 40 21.87 -0.48 7.72
CA LEU A 40 22.36 -1.49 8.68
C LEU A 40 21.33 -1.83 9.76
N GLN A 41 20.56 -0.86 10.21
CA GLN A 41 19.52 -1.06 11.23
C GLN A 41 18.49 -2.10 10.78
N VAL A 42 18.04 -2.03 9.52
CA VAL A 42 17.09 -2.98 8.95
C VAL A 42 17.75 -4.33 8.69
N ILE A 43 18.97 -4.34 8.12
CA ILE A 43 19.72 -5.57 7.86
C ILE A 43 19.93 -6.33 9.19
N ASN A 44 20.35 -5.62 10.24
CA ASN A 44 20.59 -6.20 11.55
C ASN A 44 19.30 -6.68 12.22
N ALA A 45 18.20 -5.94 12.09
CA ALA A 45 16.90 -6.37 12.63
C ALA A 45 16.46 -7.70 12.03
N ILE A 46 16.55 -7.87 10.70
CA ILE A 46 16.22 -9.13 10.02
C ILE A 46 17.16 -10.26 10.49
N SER A 47 18.48 -9.98 10.52
CA SER A 47 19.48 -10.97 10.95
C SER A 47 19.27 -11.40 12.41
N ASN A 48 18.95 -10.45 13.30
CA ASN A 48 18.71 -10.72 14.71
C ASN A 48 17.42 -11.52 14.91
N TYR A 49 16.35 -11.20 14.19
CA TYR A 49 15.10 -11.97 14.25
C TYR A 49 15.37 -13.47 13.98
N TYR A 50 16.07 -13.79 12.89
CA TYR A 50 16.40 -15.19 12.57
C TYR A 50 17.34 -15.85 13.58
N LYS A 51 18.21 -15.09 14.25
CA LYS A 51 19.15 -15.63 15.26
C LYS A 51 18.51 -15.86 16.62
N THR A 52 17.47 -15.10 16.97
CA THR A 52 17.01 -15.02 18.36
C THR A 52 15.52 -15.32 18.56
N THR A 53 14.64 -14.98 17.60
CA THR A 53 13.20 -14.93 17.83
C THR A 53 12.39 -15.73 16.80
N ASN A 54 13.01 -16.18 15.69
CA ASN A 54 12.30 -16.80 14.57
C ASN A 54 11.35 -17.93 15.03
N SER A 55 10.05 -17.68 14.88
CA SER A 55 8.98 -18.62 15.24
C SER A 55 7.70 -18.29 14.47
N ASN A 56 6.76 -19.25 14.47
CA ASN A 56 5.40 -19.01 13.98
C ASN A 56 4.69 -17.98 14.88
N ILE A 57 3.93 -17.07 14.27
CA ILE A 57 3.16 -16.04 14.98
C ILE A 57 1.72 -16.51 15.27
N HIS A 58 1.04 -15.86 16.22
CA HIS A 58 -0.37 -15.98 16.63
C HIS A 58 -0.82 -17.35 17.20
N ARG A 59 -0.27 -18.49 16.74
CA ARG A 59 -0.76 -19.83 17.09
C ARG A 59 0.04 -20.57 18.13
N GLY A 60 1.30 -20.20 18.32
CA GLY A 60 2.17 -20.90 19.26
C GLY A 60 1.93 -20.47 20.70
N VAL A 61 1.93 -21.45 21.63
CA VAL A 61 1.77 -21.18 23.06
C VAL A 61 3.10 -21.04 23.80
N HIS A 62 4.23 -21.15 23.09
CA HIS A 62 5.57 -21.05 23.66
C HIS A 62 6.15 -19.64 23.54
N PHE A 63 7.17 -19.35 24.36
CA PHE A 63 7.77 -18.02 24.51
C PHE A 63 8.17 -17.37 23.18
N LEU A 64 8.90 -18.08 22.30
CA LEU A 64 9.33 -17.48 21.01
C LEU A 64 8.17 -17.10 20.12
N SER A 65 7.07 -17.85 20.12
CA SER A 65 5.88 -17.51 19.34
C SER A 65 5.20 -16.25 19.88
N GLN A 66 5.13 -16.09 21.19
CA GLN A 66 4.59 -14.88 21.81
C GLN A 66 5.46 -13.67 21.50
N GLU A 67 6.78 -13.78 21.65
CA GLU A 67 7.72 -12.71 21.32
C GLU A 67 7.64 -12.29 19.83
N ALA A 68 7.58 -13.27 18.91
CA ALA A 68 7.42 -13.00 17.48
C ALA A 68 6.09 -12.32 17.15
N THR A 69 4.99 -12.75 17.80
CA THR A 69 3.67 -12.14 17.66
C THR A 69 3.66 -10.69 18.15
N ASP A 70 4.25 -10.46 19.34
CA ASP A 70 4.36 -9.11 19.90
C ASP A 70 5.13 -8.16 18.98
N LEU A 71 6.25 -8.61 18.38
CA LEU A 71 7.03 -7.83 17.42
C LEU A 71 6.23 -7.54 16.15
N TYR A 72 5.45 -8.49 15.67
CA TYR A 72 4.61 -8.34 14.49
C TYR A 72 3.52 -7.29 14.73
N GLU A 73 2.77 -7.39 15.81
CA GLU A 73 1.69 -6.47 16.15
C GLU A 73 2.22 -5.07 16.54
N GLN A 74 3.35 -4.97 17.21
CA GLN A 74 4.04 -3.70 17.44
C GLN A 74 4.45 -3.02 16.11
N THR A 75 4.82 -3.81 15.11
CA THR A 75 5.15 -3.28 13.78
C THR A 75 3.91 -2.70 13.11
N ARG A 76 2.76 -3.41 13.18
CA ARG A 76 1.45 -2.92 12.70
C ARG A 76 1.10 -1.59 13.35
N GLU A 77 1.25 -1.49 14.67
CA GLU A 77 0.97 -0.27 15.43
C GLU A 77 1.90 0.90 15.04
N LYS A 78 3.20 0.63 14.80
CA LYS A 78 4.13 1.64 14.28
C LYS A 78 3.74 2.13 12.89
N ILE A 79 3.29 1.24 12.01
CA ILE A 79 2.78 1.61 10.68
C ILE A 79 1.53 2.47 10.83
N ARG A 80 0.55 2.05 11.66
CA ARG A 80 -0.65 2.82 11.98
C ARG A 80 -0.31 4.25 12.39
N ALA A 81 0.58 4.39 13.36
CA ALA A 81 1.00 5.70 13.86
C ALA A 81 1.73 6.53 12.80
N HIS A 82 2.57 5.90 11.98
CA HIS A 82 3.34 6.57 10.92
C HIS A 82 2.45 7.23 9.85
N ILE A 83 1.36 6.58 9.47
CA ILE A 83 0.42 7.12 8.48
C ILE A 83 -0.81 7.78 9.10
N ASN A 84 -0.84 7.90 10.43
CA ASN A 84 -1.94 8.47 11.21
C ASN A 84 -3.31 7.80 10.91
N ALA A 85 -3.33 6.46 10.80
CA ALA A 85 -4.57 5.69 10.76
C ALA A 85 -5.22 5.65 12.16
N GLN A 86 -6.55 5.47 12.20
CA GLN A 86 -7.29 5.52 13.47
C GLN A 86 -7.12 4.23 14.27
N LYS A 87 -7.12 3.08 13.60
CA LYS A 87 -7.09 1.75 14.22
C LYS A 87 -6.02 0.87 13.60
N SER A 88 -5.42 -0.03 14.38
CA SER A 88 -4.46 -1.02 13.88
C SER A 88 -5.10 -2.04 12.94
N GLU A 89 -6.38 -2.35 13.13
CA GLU A 89 -7.17 -3.24 12.29
C GLU A 89 -7.39 -2.70 10.85
N GLU A 90 -7.12 -1.42 10.62
CA GLU A 90 -7.12 -0.80 9.29
C GLU A 90 -5.81 -1.03 8.51
N ILE A 91 -4.81 -1.65 9.15
CA ILE A 91 -3.50 -1.94 8.55
C ILE A 91 -3.40 -3.43 8.21
N ILE A 92 -3.33 -3.75 6.94
CA ILE A 92 -3.14 -5.10 6.42
C ILE A 92 -1.70 -5.23 5.93
N ILE A 93 -0.97 -6.20 6.44
CA ILE A 93 0.38 -6.51 5.95
C ILE A 93 0.26 -7.32 4.66
N THR A 94 0.97 -6.88 3.63
CA THR A 94 0.93 -7.49 2.30
C THR A 94 2.35 -7.73 1.79
N SER A 95 2.51 -8.37 0.64
CA SER A 95 3.82 -8.51 0.00
C SER A 95 4.27 -7.26 -0.79
N GLY A 96 3.49 -6.19 -0.79
CA GLY A 96 3.81 -4.92 -1.46
C GLY A 96 2.60 -4.27 -2.11
N THR A 97 2.80 -3.08 -2.68
CA THR A 97 1.77 -2.28 -3.34
C THR A 97 0.96 -3.06 -4.38
N THR A 98 1.63 -3.85 -5.22
CA THR A 98 0.95 -4.68 -6.23
C THR A 98 -0.03 -5.67 -5.60
N HIS A 99 0.38 -6.36 -4.52
CA HIS A 99 -0.50 -7.26 -3.79
C HIS A 99 -1.70 -6.50 -3.18
N SER A 100 -1.44 -5.37 -2.54
CA SER A 100 -2.46 -4.52 -1.93
C SER A 100 -3.52 -4.07 -2.94
N ILE A 101 -3.11 -3.62 -4.12
CA ILE A 101 -4.02 -3.19 -5.19
C ILE A 101 -4.83 -4.37 -5.72
N ASN A 102 -4.21 -5.54 -5.95
CA ASN A 102 -4.92 -6.74 -6.37
C ASN A 102 -5.94 -7.21 -5.33
N LEU A 103 -5.60 -7.13 -4.04
CA LEU A 103 -6.52 -7.46 -2.94
C LEU A 103 -7.77 -6.58 -3.00
N VAL A 104 -7.61 -5.25 -3.12
CA VAL A 104 -8.74 -4.32 -3.22
C VAL A 104 -9.53 -4.56 -4.50
N ALA A 105 -8.85 -4.66 -5.65
CA ALA A 105 -9.52 -4.90 -6.93
C ALA A 105 -10.34 -6.19 -6.92
N ASN A 106 -9.79 -7.30 -6.41
CA ASN A 106 -10.51 -8.55 -6.26
C ASN A 106 -11.73 -8.39 -5.32
N GLY A 107 -11.57 -7.69 -4.20
CA GLY A 107 -12.67 -7.43 -3.28
C GLY A 107 -13.84 -6.68 -3.93
N PHE A 108 -13.54 -5.74 -4.82
CA PHE A 108 -14.56 -4.98 -5.56
C PHE A 108 -15.35 -5.82 -6.59
N GLU A 109 -14.88 -7.02 -6.94
CA GLU A 109 -15.68 -7.94 -7.78
C GLU A 109 -17.05 -8.22 -7.19
N SER A 110 -17.14 -8.35 -5.87
CA SER A 110 -18.41 -8.59 -5.16
C SER A 110 -19.33 -7.36 -5.09
N VAL A 111 -18.81 -6.18 -5.40
CA VAL A 111 -19.50 -4.88 -5.29
C VAL A 111 -19.97 -4.38 -6.65
N LEU A 112 -19.19 -4.62 -7.69
CA LEU A 112 -19.42 -4.08 -9.04
C LEU A 112 -20.53 -4.81 -9.80
N LYS A 113 -21.21 -4.04 -10.65
CA LYS A 113 -22.20 -4.53 -11.62
C LYS A 113 -21.80 -4.09 -13.02
N LYS A 114 -22.30 -4.79 -14.03
CA LYS A 114 -22.11 -4.41 -15.44
C LYS A 114 -22.57 -2.98 -15.68
N GLY A 115 -21.69 -2.18 -16.27
CA GLY A 115 -21.93 -0.76 -16.55
C GLY A 115 -21.54 0.19 -15.41
N ASP A 116 -21.12 -0.30 -14.23
CA ASP A 116 -20.44 0.52 -13.23
C ASP A 116 -19.12 1.06 -13.80
N GLU A 117 -18.61 2.16 -13.23
CA GLU A 117 -17.48 2.85 -13.77
C GLU A 117 -16.31 2.85 -12.77
N LEU A 118 -15.12 2.58 -13.31
CA LEU A 118 -13.83 2.64 -12.63
C LEU A 118 -13.04 3.79 -13.22
N VAL A 119 -12.40 4.63 -12.39
CA VAL A 119 -11.67 5.81 -12.87
C VAL A 119 -10.19 5.70 -12.48
N VAL A 120 -9.31 5.71 -13.48
CA VAL A 120 -7.85 5.64 -13.33
C VAL A 120 -7.19 6.91 -13.84
N SER A 121 -6.01 7.28 -13.31
CA SER A 121 -5.24 8.35 -13.93
C SER A 121 -4.30 7.80 -15.02
N GLU A 122 -3.96 8.64 -16.00
CA GLU A 122 -2.98 8.31 -17.04
C GLU A 122 -1.54 8.20 -16.48
N LEU A 123 -1.30 8.69 -15.26
CA LEU A 123 0.01 8.69 -14.60
C LEU A 123 0.32 7.43 -13.77
N GLU A 124 -0.54 6.41 -13.84
CA GLU A 124 -0.42 5.25 -12.96
C GLU A 124 0.72 4.30 -13.33
N HIS A 125 1.32 3.71 -12.30
CA HIS A 125 2.14 2.52 -12.47
C HIS A 125 1.28 1.34 -12.93
N HIS A 126 1.83 0.42 -13.73
CA HIS A 126 1.11 -0.76 -14.25
C HIS A 126 0.40 -1.56 -13.14
N ALA A 127 0.97 -1.62 -11.93
CA ALA A 127 0.34 -2.28 -10.78
C ALA A 127 -1.02 -1.65 -10.40
N ASN A 128 -1.25 -0.38 -10.75
CA ASN A 128 -2.51 0.33 -10.50
C ASN A 128 -3.33 0.54 -11.79
N ILE A 129 -3.05 -0.19 -12.85
CA ILE A 129 -3.84 -0.22 -14.09
C ILE A 129 -4.36 -1.64 -14.35
N VAL A 130 -3.44 -2.60 -14.43
CA VAL A 130 -3.74 -3.96 -14.91
C VAL A 130 -4.77 -4.69 -14.05
N PRO A 131 -4.74 -4.69 -12.71
CA PRO A 131 -5.75 -5.36 -11.91
C PRO A 131 -7.17 -4.84 -12.16
N TRP A 132 -7.30 -3.54 -12.43
CA TRP A 132 -8.58 -2.89 -12.71
C TRP A 132 -9.08 -3.19 -14.13
N GLN A 133 -8.18 -3.33 -15.12
CA GLN A 133 -8.54 -3.83 -16.45
C GLN A 133 -9.08 -5.25 -16.38
N MET A 134 -8.38 -6.15 -15.66
CA MET A 134 -8.84 -7.52 -15.44
C MET A 134 -10.21 -7.55 -14.74
N LEU A 135 -10.42 -6.72 -13.74
CA LEU A 135 -11.70 -6.60 -13.05
C LEU A 135 -12.79 -6.05 -13.96
N SER A 136 -12.48 -5.05 -14.78
CA SER A 136 -13.39 -4.47 -15.79
C SER A 136 -13.86 -5.54 -16.78
N GLU A 137 -12.94 -6.33 -17.32
CA GLU A 137 -13.24 -7.43 -18.24
C GLU A 137 -14.16 -8.49 -17.59
N LYS A 138 -13.88 -8.84 -16.33
CA LYS A 138 -14.62 -9.86 -15.59
C LYS A 138 -16.03 -9.43 -15.21
N THR A 139 -16.22 -8.16 -14.84
CA THR A 139 -17.48 -7.64 -14.29
C THR A 139 -18.34 -6.92 -15.33
N GLY A 140 -17.75 -6.52 -16.46
CA GLY A 140 -18.39 -5.63 -17.43
C GLY A 140 -18.46 -4.17 -16.95
N ALA A 141 -17.68 -3.78 -15.95
CA ALA A 141 -17.48 -2.41 -15.56
C ALA A 141 -16.67 -1.64 -16.64
N ILE A 142 -16.80 -0.32 -16.67
CA ILE A 142 -16.19 0.54 -17.68
C ILE A 142 -15.03 1.30 -17.08
N LEU A 143 -13.83 1.13 -17.63
CA LEU A 143 -12.65 1.88 -17.22
C LEU A 143 -12.62 3.25 -17.91
N LYS A 144 -12.56 4.31 -17.13
CA LYS A 144 -12.40 5.71 -17.57
C LYS A 144 -11.05 6.26 -17.14
N VAL A 145 -10.47 7.12 -17.96
CA VAL A 145 -9.13 7.67 -17.73
C VAL A 145 -9.19 9.17 -17.45
N ILE A 146 -8.49 9.61 -16.41
CA ILE A 146 -8.18 11.02 -16.15
C ILE A 146 -6.94 11.34 -16.98
N PRO A 147 -7.01 12.17 -18.02
CA PRO A 147 -5.86 12.46 -18.86
C PRO A 147 -4.85 13.35 -18.15
N MET A 148 -3.60 13.27 -18.59
CA MET A 148 -2.51 14.16 -18.21
C MET A 148 -2.47 15.37 -19.15
N LYS A 149 -2.25 16.56 -18.59
CA LYS A 149 -1.97 17.79 -19.34
C LYS A 149 -0.52 17.82 -19.83
N LYS A 150 -0.21 18.74 -20.75
CA LYS A 150 1.15 18.91 -21.29
C LYS A 150 2.21 19.26 -20.22
N ASP A 151 1.79 19.85 -19.10
CA ASP A 151 2.67 20.15 -17.96
C ASP A 151 2.86 18.97 -17.00
N GLY A 152 2.31 17.81 -17.32
CA GLY A 152 2.37 16.59 -16.53
C GLY A 152 1.31 16.49 -15.41
N THR A 153 0.52 17.52 -15.15
CA THR A 153 -0.54 17.47 -14.14
C THR A 153 -1.79 16.77 -14.65
N LEU A 154 -2.58 16.18 -13.74
CA LEU A 154 -3.86 15.57 -14.09
C LEU A 154 -4.90 16.63 -14.48
N ASP A 155 -5.70 16.35 -15.52
CA ASP A 155 -6.81 17.21 -15.92
C ASP A 155 -8.02 17.03 -15.00
N LEU A 156 -8.09 17.86 -13.97
CA LEU A 156 -9.17 17.81 -13.00
C LEU A 156 -10.52 18.29 -13.53
N ASP A 157 -10.57 18.98 -14.66
CA ASP A 157 -11.85 19.39 -15.24
C ASP A 157 -12.44 18.23 -16.03
N VAL A 158 -11.63 17.48 -16.77
CA VAL A 158 -12.04 16.19 -17.34
C VAL A 158 -12.43 15.22 -16.21
N TYR A 159 -11.62 15.11 -15.15
CA TYR A 159 -11.96 14.27 -14.00
C TYR A 159 -13.35 14.57 -13.44
N LYS A 160 -13.67 15.83 -13.20
CA LYS A 160 -15.02 16.22 -12.72
C LYS A 160 -16.14 15.85 -13.70
N SER A 161 -15.88 15.97 -15.01
CA SER A 161 -16.89 15.70 -16.02
C SER A 161 -17.22 14.20 -16.20
N ILE A 162 -16.26 13.32 -15.88
CA ILE A 162 -16.46 11.87 -16.01
C ILE A 162 -17.05 11.21 -14.75
N LEU A 163 -17.03 11.91 -13.61
CA LEU A 163 -17.65 11.41 -12.36
C LEU A 163 -19.18 11.45 -12.43
N ASN A 164 -19.82 10.37 -12.00
CA ASN A 164 -21.27 10.24 -11.90
C ASN A 164 -21.67 9.10 -10.94
N ASN A 165 -22.96 8.87 -10.73
CA ASN A 165 -23.47 7.85 -9.79
C ASN A 165 -23.10 6.40 -10.14
N ARG A 166 -22.58 6.12 -11.35
CA ARG A 166 -22.03 4.81 -11.71
C ARG A 166 -20.58 4.66 -11.34
N THR A 167 -19.89 5.75 -11.02
CA THR A 167 -18.50 5.68 -10.55
C THR A 167 -18.44 4.99 -9.19
N LYS A 168 -17.70 3.88 -9.08
CA LYS A 168 -17.59 3.07 -7.87
C LYS A 168 -16.21 3.15 -7.23
N VAL A 169 -15.17 3.26 -8.04
CA VAL A 169 -13.79 3.35 -7.54
C VAL A 169 -13.00 4.34 -8.38
N VAL A 170 -12.23 5.17 -7.71
CA VAL A 170 -11.19 6.02 -8.29
C VAL A 170 -9.84 5.56 -7.75
N PHE A 171 -8.86 5.35 -8.61
CA PHE A 171 -7.51 4.93 -8.18
C PHE A 171 -6.46 5.78 -8.86
N VAL A 172 -5.63 6.41 -8.01
CA VAL A 172 -4.61 7.37 -8.44
C VAL A 172 -3.36 7.24 -7.58
N ASN A 173 -2.19 7.52 -8.16
CA ASN A 173 -0.97 7.64 -7.39
C ASN A 173 -0.89 9.00 -6.67
N HIS A 174 -0.30 8.99 -5.48
CA HIS A 174 -0.05 10.23 -4.72
C HIS A 174 1.10 11.03 -5.33
N VAL A 175 2.19 10.34 -5.69
CA VAL A 175 3.35 10.89 -6.39
C VAL A 175 3.66 9.98 -7.58
N SER A 176 3.78 10.56 -8.76
CA SER A 176 4.13 9.81 -9.97
C SER A 176 5.55 9.25 -9.88
N ASN A 177 5.70 7.94 -10.11
CA ASN A 177 7.01 7.28 -10.18
C ASN A 177 7.84 7.70 -11.41
N ALA A 178 7.19 8.19 -12.46
CA ALA A 178 7.84 8.60 -13.69
C ALA A 178 8.21 10.09 -13.70
N LEU A 179 7.31 10.95 -13.22
CA LEU A 179 7.45 12.42 -13.33
C LEU A 179 7.78 13.09 -12.00
N GLY A 180 7.60 12.43 -10.85
CA GLY A 180 7.77 13.02 -9.53
C GLY A 180 6.72 14.07 -9.17
N ILE A 181 5.65 14.19 -9.95
CA ILE A 181 4.57 15.14 -9.71
C ILE A 181 3.73 14.65 -8.53
N ILE A 182 3.44 15.57 -7.59
CA ILE A 182 2.54 15.34 -6.46
C ILE A 182 1.12 15.63 -6.92
N ASN A 183 0.27 14.63 -6.98
CA ASN A 183 -1.12 14.78 -7.36
C ASN A 183 -1.96 15.38 -6.23
N PRO A 184 -2.98 16.20 -6.53
CA PRO A 184 -3.84 16.84 -5.54
C PRO A 184 -4.90 15.86 -5.00
N ILE A 185 -4.43 14.77 -4.37
CA ILE A 185 -5.28 13.61 -3.98
C ILE A 185 -6.42 14.00 -3.04
N LYS A 186 -6.21 14.92 -2.10
CA LYS A 186 -7.29 15.39 -1.19
C LYS A 186 -8.46 16.01 -1.98
N LYS A 187 -8.17 16.69 -3.09
CA LYS A 187 -9.20 17.24 -3.97
C LYS A 187 -9.88 16.13 -4.80
N ILE A 188 -9.10 15.16 -5.26
CA ILE A 188 -9.60 14.01 -6.02
C ILE A 188 -10.54 13.18 -5.14
N ILE A 189 -10.13 12.84 -3.92
CA ILE A 189 -10.94 12.10 -2.94
C ILE A 189 -12.26 12.82 -2.67
N ARG A 190 -12.21 14.11 -2.31
CA ARG A 190 -13.41 14.90 -2.03
C ARG A 190 -14.40 14.96 -3.20
N LEU A 191 -13.92 14.91 -4.44
CA LEU A 191 -14.78 14.89 -5.63
C LEU A 191 -15.42 13.53 -5.85
N ALA A 192 -14.66 12.43 -5.67
CA ALA A 192 -15.16 11.06 -5.77
C ALA A 192 -16.24 10.77 -4.72
N HIS A 193 -16.02 11.17 -3.48
CA HIS A 193 -16.95 10.97 -2.36
C HIS A 193 -18.32 11.67 -2.56
N LYS A 194 -18.42 12.69 -3.43
CA LYS A 194 -19.72 13.28 -3.79
C LYS A 194 -20.63 12.30 -4.55
N PHE A 195 -20.07 11.23 -5.08
CA PHE A 195 -20.76 10.19 -5.83
C PHE A 195 -20.69 8.81 -5.14
N ASP A 196 -20.34 8.80 -3.85
CA ASP A 196 -20.15 7.57 -3.03
C ASP A 196 -19.13 6.60 -3.65
N ALA A 197 -18.16 7.12 -4.40
CA ALA A 197 -17.10 6.34 -5.02
C ALA A 197 -15.91 6.20 -4.06
N ALA A 198 -15.46 4.97 -3.81
CA ALA A 198 -14.27 4.69 -3.03
C ALA A 198 -13.01 5.19 -3.74
N VAL A 199 -11.98 5.56 -2.95
CA VAL A 199 -10.71 6.03 -3.51
C VAL A 199 -9.54 5.21 -2.97
N LEU A 200 -8.80 4.59 -3.89
CA LEU A 200 -7.52 3.94 -3.60
C LEU A 200 -6.37 4.85 -4.03
N ILE A 201 -5.45 5.09 -3.11
CA ILE A 201 -4.24 5.87 -3.35
C ILE A 201 -3.00 4.97 -3.38
N ASP A 202 -2.30 4.95 -4.51
CA ASP A 202 -0.95 4.38 -4.57
C ASP A 202 0.04 5.37 -3.96
N GLY A 203 0.46 5.08 -2.73
CA GLY A 203 1.40 5.87 -1.95
C GLY A 203 2.86 5.42 -2.07
N ALA A 204 3.18 4.48 -2.97
CA ALA A 204 4.50 3.86 -3.03
C ALA A 204 5.64 4.88 -3.20
N GLN A 205 5.44 5.95 -3.96
CA GLN A 205 6.42 7.03 -4.10
C GLN A 205 6.21 8.18 -3.10
N ALA A 206 5.04 8.32 -2.53
CA ALA A 206 4.77 9.39 -1.58
C ALA A 206 5.31 9.09 -0.18
N THR A 207 5.11 7.88 0.31
CA THR A 207 5.46 7.48 1.68
C THR A 207 6.93 7.73 2.04
N PRO A 208 7.94 7.51 1.16
CA PRO A 208 9.33 7.84 1.47
C PRO A 208 9.64 9.35 1.49
N HIS A 209 8.79 10.20 0.94
CA HIS A 209 9.12 11.61 0.69
C HIS A 209 8.18 12.61 1.38
N LEU A 210 6.96 12.21 1.70
CA LEU A 210 5.91 13.05 2.26
C LEU A 210 5.43 12.51 3.60
N ILE A 211 5.02 13.40 4.49
CA ILE A 211 4.27 12.99 5.69
C ILE A 211 2.89 12.54 5.22
N THR A 212 2.60 11.26 5.40
CA THR A 212 1.31 10.68 5.05
C THR A 212 0.37 10.75 6.24
N ASN A 213 -0.84 11.27 6.02
CA ASN A 213 -1.92 11.28 7.02
C ASN A 213 -3.21 10.82 6.34
N VAL A 214 -3.48 9.51 6.42
CA VAL A 214 -4.62 8.91 5.72
C VAL A 214 -5.96 9.40 6.25
N THR A 215 -6.03 9.75 7.53
CA THR A 215 -7.23 10.33 8.16
C THR A 215 -7.52 11.74 7.62
N ASP A 216 -6.51 12.61 7.52
CA ASP A 216 -6.66 13.97 6.96
C ASP A 216 -6.94 13.95 5.45
N LEU A 217 -6.41 12.97 4.74
CA LEU A 217 -6.68 12.75 3.33
C LEU A 217 -8.11 12.23 3.09
N ASP A 218 -8.69 11.55 4.08
CA ASP A 218 -9.95 10.83 3.97
C ASP A 218 -9.92 9.72 2.90
N ALA A 219 -8.73 9.11 2.69
CA ALA A 219 -8.55 8.02 1.74
C ALA A 219 -9.29 6.75 2.21
N ASP A 220 -9.95 6.05 1.28
CA ASP A 220 -10.62 4.79 1.62
C ASP A 220 -9.60 3.64 1.64
N PHE A 221 -8.59 3.70 0.75
CA PHE A 221 -7.45 2.79 0.71
C PHE A 221 -6.17 3.55 0.42
N TYR A 222 -5.08 3.14 1.06
CA TYR A 222 -3.73 3.67 0.81
C TYR A 222 -2.71 2.54 0.86
N THR A 223 -1.79 2.48 -0.10
CA THR A 223 -0.85 1.36 -0.19
C THR A 223 0.58 1.81 -0.39
N THR A 224 1.53 1.04 0.14
CA THR A 224 2.97 1.24 -0.08
C THR A 224 3.76 -0.06 -0.01
N SER A 225 5.00 -0.01 -0.49
CA SER A 225 5.96 -1.12 -0.45
C SER A 225 7.18 -0.75 0.40
N ALA A 226 7.61 -1.66 1.27
CA ALA A 226 8.72 -1.42 2.19
C ALA A 226 10.06 -1.16 1.47
N HIS A 227 10.31 -1.81 0.33
CA HIS A 227 11.57 -1.64 -0.41
C HIS A 227 11.78 -0.23 -0.98
N LYS A 228 10.77 0.64 -0.95
CA LYS A 228 10.87 2.06 -1.33
C LYS A 228 11.12 2.99 -0.13
N ILE A 229 10.90 2.48 1.08
CA ILE A 229 11.12 3.20 2.35
C ILE A 229 12.23 2.55 3.19
N CYS A 230 13.31 2.14 2.54
CA CYS A 230 14.48 1.51 3.14
C CYS A 230 14.24 0.12 3.76
N GLY A 231 13.07 -0.46 3.60
CA GLY A 231 12.71 -1.79 4.09
C GLY A 231 13.07 -2.92 3.11
N PRO A 232 12.79 -4.18 3.47
CA PRO A 232 13.05 -5.32 2.59
C PRO A 232 12.05 -5.39 1.43
N THR A 233 12.42 -6.16 0.39
CA THR A 233 11.49 -6.61 -0.65
C THR A 233 10.53 -7.67 -0.11
N GLY A 234 9.39 -7.87 -0.78
CA GLY A 234 8.43 -8.92 -0.41
C GLY A 234 7.53 -8.53 0.77
N ILE A 235 7.51 -7.27 1.18
CA ILE A 235 6.61 -6.76 2.20
C ILE A 235 6.11 -5.35 1.84
N GLY A 236 4.89 -5.07 2.23
CA GLY A 236 4.24 -3.77 2.12
C GLY A 236 3.03 -3.69 3.02
N MET A 237 2.24 -2.67 2.85
CA MET A 237 1.00 -2.51 3.60
C MET A 237 -0.13 -1.96 2.74
N LEU A 238 -1.34 -2.34 3.13
CA LEU A 238 -2.59 -1.72 2.73
C LEU A 238 -3.24 -1.09 3.97
N TYR A 239 -3.49 0.21 3.93
CA TYR A 239 -4.48 0.84 4.77
C TYR A 239 -5.83 0.75 4.09
N GLY A 240 -6.87 0.38 4.83
CA GLY A 240 -8.25 0.47 4.37
C GLY A 240 -9.15 0.93 5.49
N LYS A 241 -10.11 1.85 5.20
CA LYS A 241 -11.14 2.19 6.17
C LYS A 241 -11.87 0.93 6.64
N GLU A 242 -12.10 0.81 7.94
CA GLU A 242 -12.71 -0.37 8.56
C GLU A 242 -14.02 -0.79 7.88
N GLU A 243 -14.85 0.17 7.50
CA GLU A 243 -16.13 -0.07 6.81
C GLU A 243 -15.96 -0.79 5.46
N TRP A 244 -14.93 -0.41 4.69
CA TRP A 244 -14.59 -1.07 3.44
C TRP A 244 -14.00 -2.44 3.67
N LEU A 245 -13.05 -2.57 4.60
CA LEU A 245 -12.44 -3.87 4.94
C LEU A 245 -13.48 -4.88 5.45
N LYS A 246 -14.48 -4.43 6.22
CA LYS A 246 -15.60 -5.30 6.63
C LYS A 246 -16.46 -5.76 5.46
N LYS A 247 -16.68 -4.89 4.48
CA LYS A 247 -17.53 -5.14 3.31
C LYS A 247 -16.87 -6.07 2.29
N LEU A 248 -15.57 -5.91 2.05
CA LEU A 248 -14.86 -6.70 1.04
C LEU A 248 -14.68 -8.15 1.53
N PRO A 249 -14.80 -9.16 0.64
CA PRO A 249 -14.48 -10.55 0.98
C PRO A 249 -12.98 -10.74 1.18
N PRO A 250 -12.53 -11.83 1.83
CA PRO A 250 -11.12 -12.18 1.90
C PRO A 250 -10.56 -12.41 0.48
N TYR A 251 -9.27 -12.09 0.30
CA TYR A 251 -8.58 -12.21 -0.99
C TYR A 251 -7.96 -13.60 -1.19
N GLN A 252 -7.30 -14.10 -0.15
CA GLN A 252 -6.65 -15.41 -0.17
C GLN A 252 -7.26 -16.29 0.92
N GLY A 253 -7.36 -17.60 0.66
CA GLY A 253 -7.77 -18.59 1.64
C GLY A 253 -6.56 -19.33 2.18
N GLY A 254 -6.53 -19.59 3.50
CA GLY A 254 -5.43 -20.29 4.14
C GLY A 254 -5.57 -20.33 5.66
N GLY A 255 -4.47 -20.55 6.33
CA GLY A 255 -4.38 -20.41 7.78
C GLY A 255 -4.57 -18.95 8.22
N GLU A 256 -4.62 -18.68 9.51
CA GLU A 256 -4.79 -17.38 10.19
C GLU A 256 -6.08 -16.62 9.84
N MET A 257 -6.49 -16.57 8.59
CA MET A 257 -7.62 -15.78 8.10
C MET A 257 -9.01 -16.39 8.39
N ILE A 258 -9.06 -17.53 9.06
CA ILE A 258 -10.28 -18.29 9.39
C ILE A 258 -10.65 -18.17 10.86
N ALA A 259 -11.95 -18.11 11.16
CA ALA A 259 -12.50 -18.30 12.52
C ALA A 259 -12.86 -19.77 12.73
N THR A 260 -13.61 -20.37 11.80
CA THR A 260 -13.97 -21.81 11.85
C THR A 260 -13.88 -22.42 10.46
N VAL A 261 -13.51 -23.71 10.39
CA VAL A 261 -13.46 -24.49 9.15
C VAL A 261 -14.16 -25.81 9.33
N SER A 262 -15.06 -26.13 8.40
CA SER A 262 -15.57 -27.48 8.17
C SER A 262 -15.57 -27.77 6.68
N PHE A 263 -15.83 -29.01 6.27
CA PHE A 263 -15.97 -29.33 4.84
C PHE A 263 -17.20 -28.68 4.19
N ASP A 264 -18.20 -28.30 4.99
CA ASP A 264 -19.43 -27.66 4.47
C ASP A 264 -19.34 -26.14 4.45
N LYS A 265 -18.61 -25.54 5.42
CA LYS A 265 -18.57 -24.07 5.58
C LYS A 265 -17.32 -23.60 6.31
N THR A 266 -16.82 -22.45 5.86
CA THR A 266 -15.77 -21.68 6.52
C THR A 266 -16.30 -20.32 6.95
N THR A 267 -15.93 -19.87 8.15
CA THR A 267 -16.09 -18.47 8.59
C THR A 267 -14.73 -17.84 8.75
N TYR A 268 -14.68 -16.52 8.57
CA TYR A 268 -13.42 -15.77 8.49
C TYR A 268 -13.11 -15.07 9.80
N ALA A 269 -11.85 -14.86 10.07
CA ALA A 269 -11.37 -14.09 11.20
C ALA A 269 -11.78 -12.62 11.10
N ASP A 270 -11.72 -11.92 12.24
CA ASP A 270 -11.88 -10.48 12.30
C ASP A 270 -10.70 -9.75 11.60
N LEU A 271 -10.86 -8.44 11.40
CA LEU A 271 -9.81 -7.59 10.89
C LEU A 271 -8.63 -7.53 11.90
N PRO A 272 -7.41 -7.46 11.45
CA PRO A 272 -6.92 -7.44 10.06
C PRO A 272 -6.75 -8.84 9.46
N HIS A 273 -6.79 -9.90 10.29
CA HIS A 273 -6.40 -11.28 9.96
C HIS A 273 -7.21 -11.88 8.80
N LYS A 274 -8.46 -11.45 8.59
CA LYS A 274 -9.28 -11.81 7.42
C LYS A 274 -8.55 -11.67 6.08
N PHE A 275 -7.57 -10.77 5.98
CA PHE A 275 -6.82 -10.50 4.76
C PHE A 275 -5.36 -10.98 4.80
N GLU A 276 -4.93 -11.63 5.88
CA GLU A 276 -3.56 -12.07 6.11
C GLU A 276 -3.52 -13.61 6.20
N ALA A 277 -3.73 -14.26 5.06
CA ALA A 277 -3.63 -15.70 4.96
C ALA A 277 -2.16 -16.16 4.92
N GLY A 278 -1.76 -17.14 5.75
CA GLY A 278 -0.43 -17.77 5.70
C GLY A 278 0.37 -17.81 6.98
#